data_fb1c293ae06b360e329edccdf001e928
#
_entry.id   fb1c293ae06b360e329edccdf001e928
#
_cell.length_a   1.000
_cell.length_b   1.000
_cell.length_c   1.000
_cell.angle_alpha   90.00
_cell.angle_beta   90.00
_cell.angle_gamma   90.00
#
_symmetry.space_group_name_H-M   'P 1'
#
loop_
_entity.id
_entity.type
_entity.pdbx_description
1 polymer ?
#
loop_
_entity_poly.entity_id
_entity_poly.type
_entity_poly.pdbx_seq_one_letter_code
_entity_poly.pdbx_strand_id
1 'polypeptide(L)'
;FNADKVREMANDWDFSPEGRKRQSLRMKSLADYESENKRIVICDFICPTSETRKMFDPDIVIWLDTIKEGRFEDTNAMFEKPKKFDFRVTEWNDKNHINIAAEIKQDV
;
A
#
# COMPACT_ATOMS: atom_id res chain seq x y z
N PHE A 1 -6.62 -1.42 -6.29
CA PHE A 1 -5.80 -2.57 -6.71
C PHE A 1 -5.28 -3.33 -5.50
N ASN A 2 -5.51 -4.62 -5.47
CA ASN A 2 -4.98 -5.52 -4.46
C ASN A 2 -3.69 -6.16 -4.99
N ALA A 3 -2.63 -6.17 -4.18
CA ALA A 3 -1.31 -6.64 -4.61
C ALA A 3 -1.30 -8.11 -5.05
N ASP A 4 -2.01 -8.98 -4.36
CA ASP A 4 -2.04 -10.41 -4.71
C ASP A 4 -2.70 -10.63 -6.06
N LYS A 5 -3.76 -9.89 -6.34
CA LYS A 5 -4.43 -9.94 -7.65
C LYS A 5 -3.53 -9.44 -8.77
N VAL A 6 -2.78 -8.38 -8.51
CA VAL A 6 -1.83 -7.83 -9.48
C VAL A 6 -0.68 -8.80 -9.73
N ARG A 7 -0.16 -9.47 -8.69
CA ARG A 7 0.85 -10.51 -8.84
C ARG A 7 0.33 -11.70 -9.67
N GLU A 8 -0.90 -12.10 -9.42
CA GLU A 8 -1.56 -13.16 -10.17
C GLU A 8 -1.65 -12.81 -11.66
N MET A 9 -2.09 -11.59 -11.98
CA MET A 9 -2.18 -11.11 -13.35
C MET A 9 -0.82 -11.06 -14.05
N ALA A 10 0.24 -10.68 -13.32
CA ALA A 10 1.59 -10.59 -13.84
C ALA A 10 2.34 -11.91 -13.80
N ASN A 11 1.79 -12.92 -13.12
CA ASN A 11 2.46 -14.18 -12.82
C ASN A 11 3.85 -13.95 -12.23
N ASP A 12 3.92 -13.04 -11.26
CA ASP A 12 5.17 -12.63 -10.61
C ASP A 12 5.03 -12.71 -9.10
N TRP A 13 5.52 -13.82 -8.55
CA TRP A 13 5.48 -14.10 -7.11
C TRP A 13 6.87 -13.98 -6.47
N ASP A 14 7.73 -13.17 -7.07
CA ASP A 14 9.06 -12.90 -6.54
C ASP A 14 8.98 -11.89 -5.39
N PHE A 15 9.24 -12.37 -4.17
CA PHE A 15 9.24 -11.54 -2.96
C PHE A 15 10.65 -11.08 -2.55
N SER A 16 11.64 -11.25 -3.42
CA SER A 16 12.97 -10.67 -3.23
C SER A 16 12.89 -9.14 -3.23
N PRO A 17 13.93 -8.42 -2.76
CA PRO A 17 13.96 -6.96 -2.84
C PRO A 17 13.69 -6.44 -4.25
N GLU A 18 14.26 -7.04 -5.28
CA GLU A 18 14.04 -6.66 -6.68
C GLU A 18 12.60 -6.93 -7.13
N GLY A 19 12.04 -8.07 -6.74
CA GLY A 19 10.66 -8.43 -7.03
C GLY A 19 9.67 -7.47 -6.39
N ARG A 20 9.96 -7.01 -5.18
CA ARG A 20 9.13 -6.03 -4.49
C ARG A 20 9.22 -4.66 -5.12
N LYS A 21 10.38 -4.28 -5.66
CA LYS A 21 10.54 -3.05 -6.45
C LYS A 21 9.71 -3.11 -7.73
N ARG A 22 9.76 -4.24 -8.44
CA ARG A 22 8.93 -4.44 -9.64
C ARG A 22 7.45 -4.33 -9.32
N GLN A 23 7.02 -4.92 -8.23
CA GLN A 23 5.62 -4.85 -7.78
C GLN A 23 5.22 -3.41 -7.48
N SER A 24 6.06 -2.66 -6.79
CA SER A 24 5.80 -1.26 -6.47
C SER A 24 5.62 -0.42 -7.72
N LEU A 25 6.49 -0.59 -8.71
CA LEU A 25 6.40 0.12 -9.99
C LEU A 25 5.17 -0.32 -10.80
N ARG A 26 4.82 -1.58 -10.73
CA ARG A 26 3.62 -2.12 -11.39
C ARG A 26 2.36 -1.51 -10.80
N MET A 27 2.27 -1.48 -9.47
CA MET A 27 1.16 -0.84 -8.75
C MET A 27 1.07 0.64 -9.09
N LYS A 28 2.22 1.33 -9.14
CA LYS A 28 2.27 2.74 -9.53
C LYS A 28 1.75 2.97 -10.95
N SER A 29 2.16 2.15 -11.90
CA SER A 29 1.70 2.29 -13.29
C SER A 29 0.19 2.17 -13.40
N LEU A 30 -0.40 1.21 -12.69
CA LEU A 30 -1.85 1.02 -12.66
C LEU A 30 -2.54 2.21 -12.00
N ALA A 31 -2.00 2.69 -10.86
CA ALA A 31 -2.55 3.82 -10.13
C ALA A 31 -2.51 5.10 -10.96
N ASP A 32 -1.39 5.36 -11.62
CA ASP A 32 -1.22 6.57 -12.45
C ASP A 32 -2.20 6.57 -13.63
N TYR A 33 -2.39 5.43 -14.28
CA TYR A 33 -3.35 5.30 -15.37
C TYR A 33 -4.77 5.67 -14.92
N GLU A 34 -5.19 5.12 -13.80
CA GLU A 34 -6.54 5.39 -13.27
C GLU A 34 -6.68 6.83 -12.75
N SER A 35 -5.62 7.38 -12.16
CA SER A 35 -5.60 8.77 -11.69
C SER A 35 -5.72 9.77 -12.84
N GLU A 36 -5.06 9.48 -13.97
CA GLU A 36 -5.17 10.31 -15.18
C GLU A 36 -6.60 10.32 -15.71
N ASN A 37 -7.35 9.25 -15.46
CA ASN A 37 -8.78 9.17 -15.79
C ASN A 37 -9.68 9.77 -14.70
N LYS A 38 -9.10 10.53 -13.77
CA LYS A 38 -9.80 11.24 -12.68
C LYS A 38 -10.53 10.32 -11.73
N ARG A 39 -9.98 9.14 -11.49
CA ARG A 39 -10.51 8.17 -10.52
C ARG A 39 -9.70 8.23 -9.23
N ILE A 40 -10.37 8.04 -8.11
CA ILE A 40 -9.69 7.81 -6.83
C ILE A 40 -9.16 6.38 -6.85
N VAL A 41 -7.87 6.21 -6.55
CA VAL A 41 -7.22 4.89 -6.61
C VAL A 41 -6.79 4.48 -5.21
N ILE A 42 -7.16 3.28 -4.84
CA ILE A 42 -6.72 2.65 -3.59
C ILE A 42 -5.83 1.46 -3.96
N CYS A 43 -4.61 1.48 -3.46
CA CYS A 43 -3.66 0.38 -3.62
C CYS A 43 -3.40 -0.28 -2.27
N ASP A 44 -3.70 -1.55 -2.18
CA ASP A 44 -3.57 -2.36 -0.98
C ASP A 44 -2.41 -3.33 -1.17
N PHE A 45 -1.28 -3.03 -0.54
CA PHE A 45 -0.09 -3.88 -0.60
C PHE A 45 0.86 -3.58 0.57
N ILE A 46 1.78 -4.50 0.82
CA ILE A 46 2.68 -4.40 1.97
C ILE A 46 3.65 -3.24 1.82
N CYS A 47 4.28 -3.11 0.65
CA CYS A 47 5.22 -2.03 0.36
C CYS A 47 6.19 -1.81 1.53
N PRO A 48 7.06 -2.78 1.83
CA PRO A 48 7.66 -2.91 3.15
C PRO A 48 8.79 -1.92 3.45
N THR A 49 9.37 -1.26 2.45
CA THR A 49 10.54 -0.41 2.64
C THR A 49 10.27 1.04 2.27
N SER A 50 11.06 1.96 2.83
CA SER A 50 11.01 3.37 2.45
C SER A 50 11.26 3.56 0.96
N GLU A 51 12.19 2.79 0.39
CA GLU A 51 12.50 2.85 -1.03
C GLU A 51 11.31 2.51 -1.90
N THR A 52 10.63 1.39 -1.61
CA THR A 52 9.46 0.96 -2.39
C THR A 52 8.30 1.94 -2.26
N ARG A 53 8.14 2.57 -1.10
CA ARG A 53 7.11 3.60 -0.89
C ARG A 53 7.41 4.86 -1.70
N LYS A 54 8.68 5.27 -1.76
CA LYS A 54 9.08 6.40 -2.61
C LYS A 54 8.87 6.10 -4.09
N MET A 55 9.14 4.88 -4.52
CA MET A 55 8.91 4.46 -5.90
C MET A 55 7.43 4.49 -6.26
N PHE A 56 6.57 4.12 -5.33
CA PHE A 56 5.12 4.20 -5.53
C PHE A 56 4.62 5.64 -5.49
N ASP A 57 5.19 6.48 -4.63
CA ASP A 57 4.88 7.90 -4.49
C ASP A 57 3.40 8.18 -4.28
N PRO A 58 2.81 7.75 -3.17
CA PRO A 58 1.39 7.94 -2.90
C PRO A 58 1.05 9.39 -2.52
N ASP A 59 -0.16 9.81 -2.84
CA ASP A 59 -0.70 11.09 -2.35
C ASP A 59 -1.11 10.99 -0.88
N ILE A 60 -1.66 9.85 -0.50
CA ILE A 60 -2.14 9.59 0.86
C ILE A 60 -1.66 8.21 1.29
N VAL A 61 -1.11 8.14 2.51
CA VAL A 61 -0.66 6.88 3.12
C VAL A 61 -1.55 6.54 4.30
N ILE A 62 -2.14 5.36 4.26
CA ILE A 62 -2.86 4.77 5.38
C ILE A 62 -2.04 3.58 5.87
N TRP A 63 -1.50 3.71 7.09
CA TRP A 63 -0.72 2.65 7.69
C TRP A 63 -1.60 1.75 8.54
N LEU A 64 -1.77 0.50 8.09
CA LEU A 64 -2.51 -0.50 8.85
C LEU A 64 -1.54 -1.19 9.81
N ASP A 65 -1.49 -0.72 11.05
CA ASP A 65 -0.61 -1.21 12.11
C ASP A 65 -1.43 -1.98 13.15
N THR A 66 -2.12 -3.01 12.67
CA THR A 66 -3.04 -3.82 13.49
C THR A 66 -2.45 -5.17 13.88
N ILE A 67 -1.34 -5.57 13.26
CA ILE A 67 -0.69 -6.86 13.47
C ILE A 67 0.76 -6.59 13.87
N LYS A 68 1.21 -7.16 14.98
CA LYS A 68 2.60 -7.01 15.44
C LYS A 68 3.57 -7.85 14.61
N GLU A 69 3.10 -9.00 14.11
CA GLU A 69 3.88 -9.88 13.24
C GLU A 69 3.02 -10.29 12.05
N GLY A 70 3.57 -10.16 10.85
CA GLY A 70 2.91 -10.63 9.64
C GLY A 70 3.01 -12.16 9.51
N ARG A 71 2.31 -12.72 8.52
CA ARG A 71 2.31 -14.16 8.26
C ARG A 71 3.63 -14.69 7.73
N PHE A 72 4.45 -13.82 7.12
CA PHE A 72 5.68 -14.21 6.43
C PHE A 72 6.87 -13.57 7.13
N GLU A 73 7.77 -14.41 7.62
CA GLU A 73 8.97 -13.99 8.35
C GLU A 73 9.87 -13.07 7.51
N ASP A 74 10.06 -13.38 6.23
CA ASP A 74 10.87 -12.57 5.31
C ASP A 74 10.32 -11.15 5.19
N THR A 75 9.00 -11.02 5.10
CA THR A 75 8.32 -9.73 5.03
C THR A 75 8.48 -8.96 6.34
N ASN A 76 8.35 -9.65 7.48
CA ASN A 76 8.52 -9.04 8.81
C ASN A 76 9.93 -8.48 8.99
N ALA A 77 10.95 -9.24 8.57
CA ALA A 77 12.34 -8.82 8.66
C ALA A 77 12.65 -7.62 7.75
N MET A 78 11.98 -7.53 6.61
CA MET A 78 12.18 -6.46 5.63
C MET A 78 11.40 -5.19 5.96
N PHE A 79 10.32 -5.29 6.75
CA PHE A 79 9.39 -4.19 6.96
C PHE A 79 10.02 -3.06 7.77
N GLU A 80 10.03 -1.87 7.16
CA GLU A 80 10.42 -0.63 7.81
C GLU A 80 9.17 0.15 8.17
N LYS A 81 9.05 0.55 9.42
CA LYS A 81 7.89 1.34 9.87
C LYS A 81 7.85 2.68 9.14
N PRO A 82 6.68 3.10 8.61
CA PRO A 82 6.56 4.40 7.97
C PRO A 82 6.90 5.54 8.92
N LYS A 83 7.76 6.45 8.49
CA LYS A 83 8.06 7.68 9.24
C LYS A 83 7.03 8.77 8.95
N LYS A 84 6.42 8.71 7.76
CA LYS A 84 5.39 9.65 7.33
C LYS A 84 4.16 8.87 6.91
N PHE A 85 3.02 9.25 7.45
CA PHE A 85 1.73 8.67 7.11
C PHE A 85 0.65 9.72 7.38
N ASP A 86 -0.47 9.60 6.68
CA ASP A 86 -1.61 10.49 6.86
C ASP A 86 -2.58 9.93 7.89
N PHE A 87 -2.73 8.62 7.90
CA PHE A 87 -3.59 7.90 8.84
C PHE A 87 -2.88 6.65 9.35
N ARG A 88 -3.13 6.32 10.61
CA ARG A 88 -2.64 5.10 11.24
C ARG A 88 -3.79 4.37 11.91
N VAL A 89 -3.98 3.10 11.57
CA VAL A 89 -4.99 2.25 12.16
C VAL A 89 -4.29 1.23 13.06
N THR A 90 -4.54 1.29 14.35
CA THR A 90 -3.88 0.42 15.34
C THR A 90 -4.78 -0.70 15.82
N GLU A 91 -6.07 -0.62 15.56
CA GLU A 91 -7.05 -1.65 15.91
C GLU A 91 -8.19 -1.65 14.90
N TRP A 92 -8.80 -2.81 14.71
CA TRP A 92 -9.98 -2.92 13.85
C TRP A 92 -11.24 -2.52 14.63
N ASN A 93 -11.98 -1.55 14.09
CA ASN A 93 -13.31 -1.22 14.57
C ASN A 93 -14.19 -0.80 13.39
N ASP A 94 -15.49 -0.78 13.60
CA ASP A 94 -16.48 -0.58 12.53
C ASP A 94 -16.50 0.85 11.95
N LYS A 95 -15.79 1.79 12.57
CA LYS A 95 -15.85 3.21 12.20
C LYS A 95 -14.59 3.76 11.56
N ASN A 96 -13.45 3.06 11.65
CA ASN A 96 -12.17 3.55 11.13
C ASN A 96 -12.24 3.91 9.66
N HIS A 97 -12.76 3.01 8.84
CA HIS A 97 -12.84 3.23 7.39
C HIS A 97 -13.79 4.37 7.03
N ILE A 98 -14.88 4.52 7.76
CA ILE A 98 -15.86 5.60 7.55
C ILE A 98 -15.23 6.96 7.86
N ASN A 99 -14.55 7.07 8.99
CA ASN A 99 -13.92 8.32 9.44
C ASN A 99 -12.79 8.73 8.51
N ILE A 100 -11.95 7.80 8.10
CA ILE A 100 -10.84 8.06 7.17
C ILE A 100 -11.37 8.49 5.81
N ALA A 101 -12.38 7.79 5.30
CA ALA A 101 -13.00 8.13 4.02
C ALA A 101 -13.61 9.53 4.04
N ALA A 102 -14.24 9.92 5.14
CA ALA A 102 -14.83 11.24 5.30
C ALA A 102 -13.76 12.35 5.28
N GLU A 103 -12.62 12.14 5.94
CA GLU A 103 -11.51 13.09 5.94
C GLU A 103 -10.87 13.21 4.55
N ILE A 104 -10.65 12.11 3.86
CA ILE A 104 -10.10 12.11 2.50
C ILE A 104 -11.02 12.87 1.54
N LYS A 105 -12.32 12.72 1.68
CA LYS A 105 -13.29 13.44 0.84
C LYS A 105 -13.19 14.95 0.97
N GLN A 106 -12.79 15.49 2.11
CA GLN A 106 -12.62 16.91 2.31
C GLN A 106 -11.42 17.47 1.55
N ASP A 107 -10.42 16.64 1.28
CA ASP A 107 -9.16 17.03 0.64
C ASP A 107 -9.19 16.82 -0.90
N VAL A 108 -10.23 16.20 -1.40
CA VAL A 108 -10.37 15.87 -2.84
C VAL A 108 -11.42 16.77 -3.55
#